data_4d87f18e8b9f939521ac6acc33fafa2b
#
_entry.id   4d87f18e8b9f939521ac6acc33fafa2b
#
_cell.length_a   1.000
_cell.length_b   1.000
_cell.length_c   1.000
_cell.angle_alpha   90.00
_cell.angle_beta   90.00
_cell.angle_gamma   90.00
#
_symmetry.space_group_name_H-M   'P 1'
#
loop_
_entity.id
_entity.type
_entity.pdbx_description
1 polymer ?
#
loop_
_entity_poly.entity_id
_entity_poly.type
_entity_poly.pdbx_seq_one_letter_code
_entity_poly.pdbx_strand_id
1 'polypeptide(L)'
;MGIIFSKFFSMILIRAMGLNLTSHFFNSPQSIFSTVFVFIAAMIILSIQVILFVWRTPMSELIKTEYRLPIKKMKMTPFRTLMGVLGLILLGVGYYLSLTLRETWTNYITYTQDFSAILWIPLLILFCCITATYLFFDCSLPALLYFLSKPKKRLIKGAKLIAYNNVRAYLQRTWKSYALLTIITAIAISLIGGTMGVISLNYQATNRIYPTSFQVSGEQAGALRTLLEKSDVPITAEQAIPYKMTNMTVQTRYLGELQDESVENMMVNLVALSDYQRLRKLVPGAPEIRLSTDKQAVLFDSQYDVTRSFITYRDEVKVGSQHNFKLIQAEQDYFGDSALRYSLPNVLVIQDEAYQQIKGFTYTIAYLQTEKVQTDALTQLLDEELPIEWAHPLTYEFSDDQKNVRFYPETARDSSSDSGQTTAYRLTLANRFTTMRGVRRQAGIILFVSLFVGVIVLITTSSSLIVRQFSNTEREKYNYRLLTKLGYTRNEVRKLVYWQNIWIFMPGTLLAILHAVFAINTFTQIIDSPGYWVAHLFAAVAAVVYLFAYLITVKLCLRIIET
;
A
#
# COMPACT_ATOMS: atom_id res chain seq x y z
N MET A 1 17.22 24.26 11.18
CA MET A 1 17.54 22.84 10.93
C MET A 1 16.96 22.36 9.59
N GLY A 2 15.64 22.47 9.32
CA GLY A 2 15.05 21.99 8.06
C GLY A 2 15.68 22.58 6.79
N ILE A 3 16.00 23.87 6.78
CA ILE A 3 16.66 24.54 5.65
C ILE A 3 18.07 23.98 5.41
N ILE A 4 18.83 23.69 6.48
CA ILE A 4 20.18 23.14 6.37
C ILE A 4 20.16 21.73 5.78
N PHE A 5 19.18 20.91 6.18
CA PHE A 5 18.99 19.56 5.67
C PHE A 5 18.25 19.48 4.33
N SER A 6 17.68 20.58 3.83
CA SER A 6 16.90 20.57 2.59
C SER A 6 17.69 20.03 1.39
N LYS A 7 18.95 20.42 1.25
CA LYS A 7 19.84 19.91 0.19
C LYS A 7 20.06 18.41 0.32
N PHE A 8 20.30 17.92 1.53
CA PHE A 8 20.49 16.49 1.78
C PHE A 8 19.23 15.69 1.40
N PHE A 9 18.05 16.17 1.81
CA PHE A 9 16.78 15.52 1.43
C PHE A 9 16.49 15.62 -0.06
N SER A 10 16.80 16.74 -0.72
CA SER A 10 16.69 16.89 -2.18
C SER A 10 17.60 15.89 -2.91
N MET A 11 18.83 15.69 -2.45
CA MET A 11 19.75 14.70 -3.04
C MET A 11 19.21 13.26 -2.88
N ILE A 12 18.65 12.93 -1.71
CA ILE A 12 18.02 11.63 -1.49
C ILE A 12 16.83 11.44 -2.46
N LEU A 13 15.99 12.46 -2.62
CA LEU A 13 14.85 12.43 -3.54
C LEU A 13 15.31 12.20 -4.99
N ILE A 14 16.26 13.01 -5.49
CA ILE A 14 16.79 12.90 -6.84
C ILE A 14 17.36 11.50 -7.09
N ARG A 15 18.10 10.95 -6.12
CA ARG A 15 18.66 9.61 -6.22
C ARG A 15 17.59 8.52 -6.17
N ALA A 16 16.55 8.69 -5.34
CA ALA A 16 15.40 7.77 -5.28
C ALA A 16 14.62 7.74 -6.60
N MET A 17 14.52 8.89 -7.30
CA MET A 17 13.91 9.01 -8.63
C MET A 17 14.79 8.42 -9.74
N GLY A 18 16.04 8.06 -9.46
CA GLY A 18 17.00 7.56 -10.46
C GLY A 18 17.48 8.63 -11.44
N LEU A 19 17.42 9.90 -11.05
CA LEU A 19 17.89 11.02 -11.87
C LEU A 19 19.36 11.33 -11.55
N ASN A 20 20.13 11.70 -12.56
CA ASN A 20 21.53 12.15 -12.45
C ASN A 20 21.62 13.69 -12.42
N LEU A 21 20.72 14.33 -11.68
CA LEU A 21 20.71 15.78 -11.54
C LEU A 21 21.52 16.21 -10.31
N THR A 22 22.23 17.33 -10.41
CA THR A 22 22.86 17.98 -9.26
C THR A 22 21.82 18.84 -8.54
N SER A 23 21.63 18.62 -7.24
CA SER A 23 20.74 19.49 -6.46
C SER A 23 21.42 20.84 -6.22
N HIS A 24 20.82 21.91 -6.71
CA HIS A 24 21.22 23.26 -6.35
C HIS A 24 20.55 23.69 -5.04
N PHE A 25 21.23 24.56 -4.28
CA PHE A 25 20.69 25.09 -3.05
C PHE A 25 19.63 26.15 -3.41
N PHE A 26 18.36 25.74 -3.56
CA PHE A 26 17.26 26.67 -3.73
C PHE A 26 16.72 27.07 -2.36
N ASN A 27 17.14 28.21 -1.87
CA ASN A 27 16.40 28.89 -0.81
C ASN A 27 15.18 29.53 -1.44
N SER A 28 14.03 28.90 -1.35
CA SER A 28 12.77 29.53 -1.69
C SER A 28 12.33 30.44 -0.55
N PRO A 29 12.42 31.78 -0.70
CA PRO A 29 11.95 32.72 0.33
C PRO A 29 10.49 32.43 0.73
N GLN A 30 9.66 32.06 -0.26
CA GLN A 30 8.26 31.73 -0.07
C GLN A 30 8.04 30.54 0.88
N SER A 31 8.88 29.48 0.79
CA SER A 31 8.82 28.34 1.69
C SER A 31 9.25 28.72 3.11
N ILE A 32 10.22 29.62 3.24
CA ILE A 32 10.65 30.13 4.56
C ILE A 32 9.51 30.93 5.20
N PHE A 33 8.92 31.87 4.45
CA PHE A 33 7.80 32.69 4.95
C PHE A 33 6.60 31.81 5.34
N SER A 34 6.21 30.83 4.51
CA SER A 34 5.13 29.90 4.82
C SER A 34 5.41 29.11 6.10
N THR A 35 6.63 28.63 6.29
CA THR A 35 7.02 27.87 7.48
C THR A 35 6.97 28.75 8.73
N VAL A 36 7.51 29.96 8.67
CA VAL A 36 7.46 30.94 9.78
C VAL A 36 6.02 31.31 10.10
N PHE A 37 5.20 31.55 9.10
CA PHE A 37 3.77 31.88 9.29
C PHE A 37 3.02 30.75 10.01
N VAL A 38 3.18 29.49 9.56
CA VAL A 38 2.55 28.32 10.21
C VAL A 38 3.04 28.15 11.65
N PHE A 39 4.34 28.37 11.89
CA PHE A 39 4.91 28.31 13.24
C PHE A 39 4.34 29.39 14.16
N ILE A 40 4.24 30.64 13.68
CA ILE A 40 3.63 31.75 14.43
C ILE A 40 2.16 31.47 14.71
N ALA A 41 1.40 31.00 13.72
CA ALA A 41 0.00 30.64 13.89
C ALA A 41 -0.19 29.53 14.94
N ALA A 42 0.65 28.49 14.91
CA ALA A 42 0.64 27.44 15.93
C ALA A 42 0.97 27.99 17.33
N MET A 43 1.96 28.88 17.45
CA MET A 43 2.31 29.53 18.72
C MET A 43 1.16 30.38 19.26
N ILE A 44 0.47 31.14 18.40
CA ILE A 44 -0.71 31.94 18.78
C ILE A 44 -1.82 31.02 19.31
N ILE A 45 -2.15 29.93 18.59
CA ILE A 45 -3.17 28.97 19.01
C ILE A 45 -2.83 28.36 20.38
N LEU A 46 -1.59 27.93 20.57
CA LEU A 46 -1.12 27.38 21.85
C LEU A 46 -1.19 28.44 22.96
N SER A 47 -0.80 29.69 22.69
CA SER A 47 -0.86 30.79 23.67
C SER A 47 -2.30 31.07 24.08
N ILE A 48 -3.22 31.10 23.12
CA ILE A 48 -4.66 31.26 23.41
C ILE A 48 -5.18 30.12 24.28
N GLN A 49 -4.82 28.88 23.99
CA GLN A 49 -5.21 27.72 24.80
C GLN A 49 -4.70 27.83 26.24
N VAL A 50 -3.44 28.24 26.42
CA VAL A 50 -2.84 28.44 27.74
C VAL A 50 -3.53 29.58 28.50
N ILE A 51 -3.77 30.72 27.85
CA ILE A 51 -4.48 31.87 28.43
C ILE A 51 -5.88 31.44 28.86
N LEU A 52 -6.64 30.76 28.00
CA LEU A 52 -7.99 30.28 28.32
C LEU A 52 -7.98 29.27 29.48
N PHE A 53 -6.96 28.41 29.54
CA PHE A 53 -6.80 27.48 30.67
C PHE A 53 -6.53 28.23 31.97
N VAL A 54 -5.60 29.16 31.99
CA VAL A 54 -5.27 29.98 33.18
C VAL A 54 -6.47 30.79 33.61
N TRP A 55 -7.22 31.40 32.69
CA TRP A 55 -8.38 32.21 32.97
C TRP A 55 -9.56 31.41 33.57
N ARG A 56 -9.70 30.13 33.15
CA ARG A 56 -10.74 29.22 33.65
C ARG A 56 -10.37 28.51 34.96
N THR A 57 -9.12 28.56 35.37
CA THR A 57 -8.63 27.83 36.54
C THR A 57 -8.43 28.83 37.70
N PRO A 58 -9.12 28.67 38.86
CA PRO A 58 -8.94 29.58 39.99
C PRO A 58 -7.50 29.54 40.50
N MET A 59 -6.99 30.71 40.90
CA MET A 59 -5.60 30.90 41.40
C MET A 59 -5.24 29.90 42.52
N SER A 60 -6.21 29.63 43.40
CA SER A 60 -6.02 28.66 44.49
C SER A 60 -5.79 27.22 44.02
N GLU A 61 -6.30 26.84 42.84
CA GLU A 61 -6.05 25.55 42.24
C GLU A 61 -4.69 25.52 41.52
N LEU A 62 -4.30 26.60 40.85
CA LEU A 62 -3.00 26.74 40.20
C LEU A 62 -1.85 26.58 41.19
N ILE A 63 -1.95 27.20 42.36
CA ILE A 63 -0.92 27.09 43.42
C ILE A 63 -0.96 25.71 44.10
N LYS A 64 -2.14 25.12 44.29
CA LYS A 64 -2.28 23.76 44.88
C LYS A 64 -1.87 22.63 43.92
N THR A 65 -1.84 22.86 42.62
CA THR A 65 -1.48 21.86 41.61
C THR A 65 -0.02 21.43 41.73
N GLU A 66 0.83 22.24 42.34
CA GLU A 66 2.23 21.91 42.57
C GLU A 66 2.44 20.83 43.66
N TYR A 67 1.52 20.71 44.62
CA TYR A 67 1.73 19.86 45.80
C TYR A 67 0.73 18.72 46.01
N ARG A 68 -0.45 18.73 45.43
CA ARG A 68 -1.43 17.65 45.60
C ARG A 68 -2.34 17.51 44.38
N LEU A 69 -1.91 16.79 43.41
CA LEU A 69 -2.89 16.22 42.48
C LEU A 69 -3.68 15.16 43.24
N PRO A 70 -5.00 15.37 43.49
CA PRO A 70 -5.80 14.37 44.16
C PRO A 70 -5.74 13.10 43.31
N ILE A 71 -5.16 12.03 43.86
CA ILE A 71 -5.24 10.70 43.28
C ILE A 71 -6.70 10.31 43.44
N LYS A 72 -7.51 10.69 42.45
CA LYS A 72 -8.89 10.21 42.37
C LYS A 72 -8.77 8.69 42.19
N LYS A 73 -8.89 7.95 43.29
CA LYS A 73 -8.87 6.49 43.27
C LYS A 73 -10.01 6.06 42.36
N MET A 74 -9.69 5.77 41.13
CA MET A 74 -10.64 5.32 40.15
C MET A 74 -11.07 3.91 40.55
N LYS A 75 -12.25 3.79 41.16
CA LYS A 75 -12.86 2.50 41.46
C LYS A 75 -13.11 1.80 40.12
N MET A 76 -12.60 0.58 39.96
CA MET A 76 -12.97 -0.26 38.82
C MET A 76 -14.42 -0.67 39.01
N THR A 77 -15.30 0.06 38.34
CA THR A 77 -16.72 -0.31 38.29
C THR A 77 -16.90 -1.47 37.31
N PRO A 78 -17.90 -2.35 37.54
CA PRO A 78 -18.20 -3.44 36.60
C PRO A 78 -18.45 -2.89 35.15
N PHE A 79 -19.05 -1.71 35.05
CA PHE A 79 -19.27 -1.03 33.77
C PHE A 79 -17.96 -0.73 33.02
N ARG A 80 -16.92 -0.26 33.70
CA ARG A 80 -15.62 -0.02 33.06
C ARG A 80 -14.92 -1.31 32.62
N THR A 81 -15.08 -2.36 33.40
CA THR A 81 -14.56 -3.67 33.00
C THR A 81 -15.29 -4.17 31.75
N LEU A 82 -16.62 -4.00 31.69
CA LEU A 82 -17.43 -4.32 30.51
C LEU A 82 -16.97 -3.53 29.27
N MET A 83 -16.78 -2.21 29.42
CA MET A 83 -16.26 -1.35 28.34
C MET A 83 -14.85 -1.79 27.89
N GLY A 84 -14.02 -2.25 28.82
CA GLY A 84 -12.71 -2.80 28.49
C GLY A 84 -12.79 -4.08 27.67
N VAL A 85 -13.71 -4.99 28.01
CA VAL A 85 -13.98 -6.20 27.23
C VAL A 85 -14.55 -5.84 25.85
N LEU A 86 -15.49 -4.91 25.80
CA LEU A 86 -16.05 -4.40 24.54
C LEU A 86 -14.95 -3.85 23.62
N GLY A 87 -13.99 -3.09 24.16
CA GLY A 87 -12.83 -2.60 23.40
C GLY A 87 -11.99 -3.71 22.78
N LEU A 88 -11.76 -4.81 23.52
CA LEU A 88 -11.04 -5.98 23.00
C LEU A 88 -11.86 -6.73 21.94
N ILE A 89 -13.18 -6.81 22.12
CA ILE A 89 -14.07 -7.43 21.11
C ILE A 89 -14.06 -6.60 19.83
N LEU A 90 -14.20 -5.27 19.92
CA LEU A 90 -14.14 -4.38 18.76
C LEU A 90 -12.79 -4.48 18.03
N LEU A 91 -11.71 -4.63 18.78
CA LEU A 91 -10.38 -4.86 18.18
C LEU A 91 -10.35 -6.16 17.40
N GLY A 92 -10.86 -7.25 18.00
CA GLY A 92 -10.96 -8.56 17.38
C GLY A 92 -11.83 -8.55 16.12
N VAL A 93 -12.98 -7.87 16.18
CA VAL A 93 -13.88 -7.70 15.02
C VAL A 93 -13.19 -6.91 13.90
N GLY A 94 -12.54 -5.78 14.23
CA GLY A 94 -11.82 -4.99 13.24
C GLY A 94 -10.70 -5.78 12.55
N TYR A 95 -9.94 -6.55 13.30
CA TYR A 95 -8.89 -7.40 12.75
C TYR A 95 -9.42 -8.59 11.96
N TYR A 96 -10.50 -9.22 12.41
CA TYR A 96 -11.16 -10.29 11.66
C TYR A 96 -11.68 -9.79 10.31
N LEU A 97 -12.41 -8.66 10.30
CA LEU A 97 -12.89 -8.05 9.07
C LEU A 97 -11.74 -7.63 8.14
N SER A 98 -10.60 -7.19 8.70
CA SER A 98 -9.39 -6.91 7.90
C SER A 98 -8.83 -8.15 7.23
N LEU A 99 -8.87 -9.31 7.89
CA LEU A 99 -8.39 -10.58 7.32
C LEU A 99 -9.33 -11.15 6.27
N THR A 100 -10.62 -10.96 6.43
CA THR A 100 -11.67 -11.53 5.57
C THR A 100 -12.35 -10.49 4.68
N LEU A 101 -11.71 -9.35 4.44
CA LEU A 101 -12.32 -8.20 3.77
C LEU A 101 -12.91 -8.57 2.40
N ARG A 102 -12.13 -9.27 1.57
CA ARG A 102 -12.54 -9.68 0.24
C ARG A 102 -13.76 -10.62 0.27
N GLU A 103 -13.71 -11.63 1.12
CA GLU A 103 -14.82 -12.56 1.30
C GLU A 103 -16.07 -11.85 1.81
N THR A 104 -15.89 -10.93 2.79
CA THR A 104 -16.97 -10.13 3.34
C THR A 104 -17.62 -9.24 2.28
N TRP A 105 -16.82 -8.59 1.43
CA TRP A 105 -17.34 -7.80 0.30
C TRP A 105 -18.12 -8.65 -0.68
N THR A 106 -17.51 -9.76 -1.13
CA THR A 106 -18.13 -10.65 -2.11
C THR A 106 -19.48 -11.14 -1.61
N ASN A 107 -19.52 -11.64 -0.39
CA ASN A 107 -20.76 -12.13 0.21
C ASN A 107 -21.80 -11.01 0.36
N TYR A 108 -21.41 -9.87 0.93
CA TYR A 108 -22.33 -8.75 1.16
C TYR A 108 -22.92 -8.22 -0.16
N ILE A 109 -22.07 -7.94 -1.16
CA ILE A 109 -22.50 -7.39 -2.44
C ILE A 109 -23.39 -8.40 -3.20
N THR A 110 -23.05 -9.69 -3.14
CA THR A 110 -23.86 -10.74 -3.77
C THR A 110 -25.27 -10.81 -3.20
N TYR A 111 -25.45 -10.62 -1.87
CA TYR A 111 -26.76 -10.66 -1.24
C TYR A 111 -27.55 -9.36 -1.34
N THR A 112 -26.90 -8.22 -1.31
CA THR A 112 -27.55 -6.90 -1.18
C THR A 112 -27.56 -6.09 -2.47
N GLN A 113 -26.71 -6.43 -3.45
CA GLN A 113 -26.47 -5.65 -4.67
C GLN A 113 -25.95 -4.22 -4.37
N ASP A 114 -25.44 -3.99 -3.15
CA ASP A 114 -24.96 -2.68 -2.71
C ASP A 114 -23.45 -2.58 -2.79
N PHE A 115 -22.94 -1.96 -3.85
CA PHE A 115 -21.51 -1.72 -4.08
C PHE A 115 -20.91 -0.66 -3.12
N SER A 116 -21.72 0.09 -2.39
CA SER A 116 -21.20 1.05 -1.40
C SER A 116 -20.40 0.35 -0.30
N ALA A 117 -20.59 -0.96 -0.11
CA ALA A 117 -19.83 -1.80 0.82
C ALA A 117 -18.32 -1.75 0.61
N ILE A 118 -17.87 -1.53 -0.63
CA ILE A 118 -16.44 -1.40 -0.96
C ILE A 118 -15.82 -0.24 -0.19
N LEU A 119 -16.58 0.81 0.08
CA LEU A 119 -16.11 2.00 0.79
C LEU A 119 -16.39 1.92 2.29
N TRP A 120 -17.60 1.56 2.71
CA TRP A 120 -17.97 1.66 4.12
C TRP A 120 -17.41 0.54 5.00
N ILE A 121 -17.15 -0.68 4.46
CA ILE A 121 -16.56 -1.76 5.26
C ILE A 121 -15.13 -1.43 5.72
N PRO A 122 -14.21 -0.92 4.87
CA PRO A 122 -12.90 -0.42 5.34
C PRO A 122 -13.02 0.73 6.35
N LEU A 123 -14.00 1.64 6.16
CA LEU A 123 -14.25 2.71 7.13
C LEU A 123 -14.76 2.16 8.47
N LEU A 124 -15.58 1.10 8.46
CA LEU A 124 -16.02 0.42 9.67
C LEU A 124 -14.84 -0.24 10.40
N ILE A 125 -13.93 -0.90 9.67
CA ILE A 125 -12.70 -1.46 10.25
C ILE A 125 -11.89 -0.36 10.95
N LEU A 126 -11.69 0.77 10.28
CA LEU A 126 -10.97 1.92 10.83
C LEU A 126 -11.67 2.46 12.08
N PHE A 127 -12.99 2.63 12.04
CA PHE A 127 -13.79 3.08 13.18
C PHE A 127 -13.69 2.12 14.38
N CYS A 128 -13.80 0.82 14.15
CA CYS A 128 -13.64 -0.20 15.18
C CYS A 128 -12.24 -0.13 15.82
N CYS A 129 -11.18 -0.06 15.02
CA CYS A 129 -9.81 0.02 15.50
C CYS A 129 -9.53 1.30 16.30
N ILE A 130 -9.99 2.46 15.83
CA ILE A 130 -9.84 3.73 16.55
C ILE A 130 -10.60 3.69 17.89
N THR A 131 -11.87 3.31 17.86
CA THR A 131 -12.70 3.24 19.07
C THR A 131 -12.13 2.23 20.07
N ALA A 132 -11.72 1.05 19.58
CA ALA A 132 -11.07 0.03 20.39
C ALA A 132 -9.78 0.52 21.05
N THR A 133 -8.97 1.32 20.34
CA THR A 133 -7.73 1.91 20.89
C THR A 133 -8.02 2.86 22.05
N TYR A 134 -9.03 3.70 21.93
CA TYR A 134 -9.44 4.59 23.02
C TYR A 134 -9.96 3.77 24.22
N LEU A 135 -10.80 2.76 24.00
CA LEU A 135 -11.30 1.87 25.07
C LEU A 135 -10.19 1.04 25.70
N PHE A 136 -9.20 0.63 24.90
CA PHE A 136 -8.04 -0.11 25.40
C PHE A 136 -7.26 0.69 26.43
N PHE A 137 -6.91 1.92 26.16
CA PHE A 137 -6.14 2.77 27.07
C PHE A 137 -6.99 3.30 28.25
N ASP A 138 -8.29 3.58 28.07
CA ASP A 138 -9.16 4.03 29.14
C ASP A 138 -9.59 2.90 30.09
N CYS A 139 -9.91 1.74 29.55
CA CYS A 139 -10.57 0.69 30.30
C CYS A 139 -9.78 -0.64 30.36
N SER A 140 -9.37 -1.20 29.20
CA SER A 140 -8.79 -2.55 29.13
C SER A 140 -7.44 -2.64 29.82
N LEU A 141 -6.51 -1.75 29.48
CA LEU A 141 -5.16 -1.74 30.07
C LEU A 141 -5.16 -1.41 31.57
N PRO A 142 -5.91 -0.39 32.06
CA PRO A 142 -6.07 -0.18 33.50
C PRO A 142 -6.74 -1.36 34.24
N ALA A 143 -7.69 -2.07 33.61
CA ALA A 143 -8.31 -3.27 34.18
C ALA A 143 -7.28 -4.40 34.30
N LEU A 144 -6.50 -4.65 33.24
CA LEU A 144 -5.42 -5.64 33.25
C LEU A 144 -4.42 -5.36 34.39
N LEU A 145 -3.94 -4.11 34.49
CA LEU A 145 -3.03 -3.70 35.56
C LEU A 145 -3.66 -3.84 36.95
N TYR A 146 -4.96 -3.59 37.09
CA TYR A 146 -5.67 -3.81 38.34
C TYR A 146 -5.75 -5.27 38.71
N PHE A 147 -6.07 -6.17 37.79
CA PHE A 147 -6.09 -7.61 38.03
C PHE A 147 -4.69 -8.14 38.36
N LEU A 148 -3.65 -7.69 37.70
CA LEU A 148 -2.27 -8.02 37.98
C LEU A 148 -1.79 -7.47 39.35
N SER A 149 -2.37 -6.36 39.81
CA SER A 149 -2.02 -5.77 41.12
C SER A 149 -2.79 -6.40 42.31
N LYS A 150 -3.80 -7.27 42.10
CA LYS A 150 -4.49 -7.95 43.18
C LYS A 150 -3.55 -8.96 43.88
N PRO A 151 -3.42 -8.91 45.20
CA PRO A 151 -2.55 -9.81 45.95
C PRO A 151 -3.18 -11.21 46.04
N LYS A 152 -3.16 -11.96 44.93
CA LYS A 152 -3.40 -13.42 44.98
C LYS A 152 -2.06 -14.10 45.16
N LYS A 153 -1.84 -14.61 46.42
CA LYS A 153 -0.85 -15.59 46.80
C LYS A 153 0.46 -15.64 45.96
N ARG A 154 1.50 -14.96 46.45
CA ARG A 154 2.93 -15.18 46.13
C ARG A 154 3.52 -14.67 44.80
N LEU A 155 2.78 -14.24 43.77
CA LEU A 155 3.38 -13.97 42.46
C LEU A 155 3.96 -12.56 42.28
N ILE A 156 3.46 -11.52 42.96
CA ILE A 156 3.91 -10.13 42.75
C ILE A 156 4.15 -9.46 44.10
N LYS A 157 5.40 -9.35 44.51
CA LYS A 157 5.85 -8.67 45.73
C LYS A 157 6.75 -7.46 45.37
N GLY A 158 6.76 -6.45 46.23
CA GLY A 158 7.71 -5.34 46.19
C GLY A 158 7.53 -4.36 45.03
N ALA A 159 8.62 -4.02 44.37
CA ALA A 159 8.70 -2.96 43.33
C ALA A 159 7.70 -3.11 42.17
N LYS A 160 7.38 -4.34 41.74
CA LYS A 160 6.42 -4.57 40.64
C LYS A 160 4.99 -4.13 40.98
N LEU A 161 4.53 -4.35 42.20
CA LEU A 161 3.20 -3.94 42.66
C LEU A 161 3.07 -2.41 42.64
N ILE A 162 4.11 -1.72 43.09
CA ILE A 162 4.16 -0.24 43.07
C ILE A 162 4.16 0.22 41.62
N ALA A 163 4.94 -0.41 40.73
CA ALA A 163 4.98 -0.08 39.31
C ALA A 163 3.59 -0.15 38.66
N TYR A 164 2.86 -1.23 38.85
CA TYR A 164 1.49 -1.39 38.26
C TYR A 164 0.52 -0.32 38.75
N ASN A 165 0.54 0.01 40.05
CA ASN A 165 -0.33 1.04 40.61
C ASN A 165 0.03 2.45 40.10
N ASN A 166 1.32 2.77 40.01
CA ASN A 166 1.80 4.05 39.47
C ASN A 166 1.44 4.20 37.98
N VAL A 167 1.70 3.18 37.17
CA VAL A 167 1.34 3.19 35.75
C VAL A 167 -0.17 3.33 35.55
N ARG A 168 -0.97 2.62 36.33
CA ARG A 168 -2.41 2.72 36.30
C ARG A 168 -2.88 4.14 36.63
N ALA A 169 -2.37 4.76 37.68
CA ALA A 169 -2.71 6.14 38.07
C ALA A 169 -2.28 7.15 37.00
N TYR A 170 -1.13 6.91 36.38
CA TYR A 170 -0.63 7.75 35.29
C TYR A 170 -1.48 7.64 34.02
N LEU A 171 -1.79 6.44 33.57
CA LEU A 171 -2.62 6.19 32.38
C LEU A 171 -4.02 6.79 32.55
N GLN A 172 -4.60 6.76 33.73
CA GLN A 172 -5.92 7.37 33.98
C GLN A 172 -5.98 8.87 33.63
N ARG A 173 -4.86 9.56 33.67
CA ARG A 173 -4.76 11.00 33.36
C ARG A 173 -4.41 11.25 31.91
N THR A 174 -3.67 10.33 31.30
CA THR A 174 -3.00 10.55 29.98
C THR A 174 -3.50 9.63 28.88
N TRP A 175 -4.48 8.77 29.14
CA TRP A 175 -4.96 7.74 28.23
C TRP A 175 -5.34 8.25 26.82
N LYS A 176 -6.02 9.42 26.72
CA LYS A 176 -6.38 10.03 25.43
C LYS A 176 -5.14 10.30 24.56
N SER A 177 -4.10 10.82 25.21
CA SER A 177 -2.86 11.14 24.50
C SER A 177 -2.09 9.89 24.08
N TYR A 178 -2.13 8.82 24.91
CA TYR A 178 -1.51 7.53 24.52
C TYR A 178 -2.28 6.88 23.38
N ALA A 179 -3.60 6.89 23.41
CA ALA A 179 -4.43 6.39 22.31
C ALA A 179 -4.12 7.16 21.02
N LEU A 180 -4.08 8.49 21.07
CA LEU A 180 -3.78 9.32 19.92
C LEU A 180 -2.37 9.06 19.36
N LEU A 181 -1.34 8.98 20.22
CA LEU A 181 0.03 8.69 19.78
C LEU A 181 0.13 7.30 19.15
N THR A 182 -0.57 6.30 19.69
CA THR A 182 -0.63 4.95 19.12
C THR A 182 -1.25 4.95 17.73
N ILE A 183 -2.38 5.65 17.55
CA ILE A 183 -3.07 5.77 16.25
C ILE A 183 -2.17 6.49 15.23
N ILE A 184 -1.57 7.61 15.60
CA ILE A 184 -0.68 8.37 14.71
C ILE A 184 0.54 7.51 14.30
N THR A 185 1.11 6.75 15.24
CA THR A 185 2.20 5.82 14.95
C THR A 185 1.76 4.72 13.99
N ALA A 186 0.59 4.13 14.21
CA ALA A 186 0.04 3.11 13.31
C ALA A 186 -0.16 3.66 11.89
N ILE A 187 -0.73 4.86 11.76
CA ILE A 187 -0.89 5.55 10.47
C ILE A 187 0.46 5.76 9.78
N ALA A 188 1.49 6.21 10.51
CA ALA A 188 2.82 6.43 9.93
C ALA A 188 3.44 5.14 9.38
N ILE A 189 3.36 4.04 10.13
CA ILE A 189 3.87 2.73 9.69
C ILE A 189 3.06 2.23 8.49
N SER A 190 1.72 2.35 8.53
CA SER A 190 0.83 1.93 7.46
C SER A 190 1.03 2.73 6.18
N LEU A 191 1.30 4.05 6.29
CA LEU A 191 1.58 4.91 5.15
C LEU A 191 2.83 4.45 4.39
N ILE A 192 3.91 4.16 5.10
CA ILE A 192 5.15 3.66 4.49
C ILE A 192 4.92 2.27 3.89
N GLY A 193 4.28 1.37 4.64
CA GLY A 193 4.00 0.01 4.20
C GLY A 193 3.08 -0.03 2.99
N GLY A 194 1.98 0.73 2.99
CA GLY A 194 1.05 0.84 1.86
C GLY A 194 1.72 1.42 0.62
N THR A 195 2.56 2.44 0.76
CA THR A 195 3.33 3.01 -0.35
C THR A 195 4.24 1.97 -1.00
N MET A 196 4.94 1.17 -0.21
CA MET A 196 5.77 0.08 -0.73
C MET A 196 4.94 -0.96 -1.48
N GLY A 197 3.70 -1.21 -1.02
CA GLY A 197 2.75 -2.05 -1.72
C GLY A 197 2.42 -1.55 -3.12
N VAL A 198 2.02 -0.28 -3.24
CA VAL A 198 1.73 0.35 -4.55
C VAL A 198 2.93 0.30 -5.49
N ILE A 199 4.12 0.59 -4.96
CA ILE A 199 5.36 0.52 -5.76
C ILE A 199 5.60 -0.89 -6.28
N SER A 200 5.49 -1.90 -5.41
CA SER A 200 5.67 -3.30 -5.79
C SER A 200 4.66 -3.72 -6.85
N LEU A 201 3.39 -3.34 -6.69
CA LEU A 201 2.35 -3.59 -7.67
C LEU A 201 2.70 -2.99 -9.04
N ASN A 202 3.08 -1.70 -9.07
CA ASN A 202 3.44 -1.03 -10.32
C ASN A 202 4.64 -1.68 -11.03
N TYR A 203 5.65 -2.13 -10.28
CA TYR A 203 6.77 -2.87 -10.84
C TYR A 203 6.36 -4.23 -11.41
N GLN A 204 5.53 -4.98 -10.69
CA GLN A 204 5.04 -6.27 -11.13
C GLN A 204 4.14 -6.13 -12.36
N ALA A 205 3.19 -5.18 -12.35
CA ALA A 205 2.33 -4.89 -13.47
C ALA A 205 3.14 -4.50 -14.72
N THR A 206 4.15 -3.64 -14.57
CA THR A 206 5.01 -3.24 -15.69
C THR A 206 5.80 -4.43 -16.26
N ASN A 207 6.32 -5.31 -15.42
CA ASN A 207 7.03 -6.51 -15.88
C ASN A 207 6.11 -7.49 -16.62
N ARG A 208 4.84 -7.59 -16.23
CA ARG A 208 3.85 -8.43 -16.91
C ARG A 208 3.42 -7.83 -18.24
N ILE A 209 3.17 -6.52 -18.27
CA ILE A 209 2.73 -5.82 -19.47
C ILE A 209 3.83 -5.73 -20.54
N TYR A 210 5.06 -5.52 -20.10
CA TYR A 210 6.25 -5.44 -20.98
C TYR A 210 7.17 -6.62 -20.68
N PRO A 211 6.84 -7.83 -21.16
CA PRO A 211 7.60 -9.03 -20.83
C PRO A 211 9.02 -9.04 -21.42
N THR A 212 9.24 -8.29 -22.52
CA THR A 212 10.54 -8.14 -23.17
C THR A 212 11.04 -6.69 -23.15
N SER A 213 12.28 -6.46 -23.54
CA SER A 213 12.89 -5.12 -23.58
C SER A 213 12.15 -4.19 -24.52
N PHE A 214 11.80 -4.70 -25.72
CA PHE A 214 11.08 -3.97 -26.75
C PHE A 214 10.03 -4.85 -27.40
N GLN A 215 8.91 -4.22 -27.79
CA GLN A 215 7.90 -4.81 -28.67
C GLN A 215 7.59 -3.81 -29.78
N VAL A 216 7.54 -4.27 -31.02
CA VAL A 216 7.34 -3.45 -32.20
C VAL A 216 6.56 -4.24 -33.25
N SER A 217 5.83 -3.57 -34.14
CA SER A 217 5.20 -4.25 -35.26
C SER A 217 6.25 -5.01 -36.11
N GLY A 218 5.89 -6.14 -36.69
CA GLY A 218 6.81 -6.93 -37.51
C GLY A 218 7.44 -6.14 -38.65
N GLU A 219 6.70 -5.17 -39.21
CA GLU A 219 7.18 -4.29 -40.29
C GLU A 219 8.31 -3.35 -39.84
N GLN A 220 8.26 -2.90 -38.59
CA GLN A 220 9.24 -1.96 -38.03
C GLN A 220 10.41 -2.65 -37.29
N ALA A 221 10.37 -3.98 -37.17
CA ALA A 221 11.41 -4.74 -36.46
C ALA A 221 12.81 -4.51 -37.06
N GLY A 222 12.91 -4.41 -38.39
CA GLY A 222 14.18 -4.14 -39.08
C GLY A 222 14.75 -2.75 -38.74
N ALA A 223 13.91 -1.72 -38.70
CA ALA A 223 14.32 -0.37 -38.33
C ALA A 223 14.81 -0.31 -36.86
N LEU A 224 14.07 -0.92 -35.94
CA LEU A 224 14.47 -1.00 -34.54
C LEU A 224 15.82 -1.72 -34.36
N ARG A 225 16.04 -2.85 -35.08
CA ARG A 225 17.30 -3.59 -35.05
C ARG A 225 18.48 -2.71 -35.49
N THR A 226 18.33 -2.01 -36.60
CA THR A 226 19.36 -1.09 -37.12
C THR A 226 19.68 0.04 -36.12
N LEU A 227 18.69 0.59 -35.44
CA LEU A 227 18.87 1.63 -34.43
C LEU A 227 19.58 1.09 -33.17
N LEU A 228 19.25 -0.11 -32.73
CA LEU A 228 19.91 -0.76 -31.58
C LEU A 228 21.38 -1.09 -31.91
N GLU A 229 21.66 -1.59 -33.11
CA GLU A 229 23.04 -1.86 -33.59
C GLU A 229 23.88 -0.58 -33.67
N LYS A 230 23.34 0.52 -34.24
CA LYS A 230 23.99 1.83 -34.26
C LYS A 230 24.30 2.37 -32.86
N SER A 231 23.51 2.00 -31.88
CA SER A 231 23.67 2.42 -30.49
C SER A 231 24.50 1.46 -29.64
N ASP A 232 25.16 0.47 -30.25
CA ASP A 232 25.95 -0.58 -29.58
C ASP A 232 25.16 -1.31 -28.47
N VAL A 233 23.87 -1.59 -28.72
CA VAL A 233 22.99 -2.34 -27.83
C VAL A 233 22.77 -3.73 -28.42
N PRO A 234 23.42 -4.78 -27.88
CA PRO A 234 23.30 -6.12 -28.42
C PRO A 234 21.91 -6.69 -28.13
N ILE A 235 21.29 -7.24 -29.16
CA ILE A 235 20.05 -8.04 -29.06
C ILE A 235 20.45 -9.46 -28.64
N THR A 236 19.96 -9.90 -27.49
CA THR A 236 20.26 -11.24 -26.94
C THR A 236 19.30 -12.30 -27.45
N ALA A 237 18.06 -11.93 -27.70
CA ALA A 237 17.06 -12.81 -28.26
C ALA A 237 15.96 -12.02 -28.96
N GLU A 238 15.38 -12.60 -30.01
CA GLU A 238 14.29 -12.02 -30.78
C GLU A 238 13.31 -13.12 -31.20
N GLN A 239 12.02 -12.81 -31.16
CA GLN A 239 10.95 -13.67 -31.68
C GLN A 239 9.88 -12.81 -32.34
N ALA A 240 9.46 -13.22 -33.52
CA ALA A 240 8.30 -12.67 -34.20
C ALA A 240 7.10 -13.62 -34.00
N ILE A 241 6.05 -13.12 -33.39
CA ILE A 241 4.85 -13.89 -33.04
C ILE A 241 3.66 -13.38 -33.85
N PRO A 242 3.01 -14.26 -34.62
CA PRO A 242 1.78 -13.91 -35.34
C PRO A 242 0.58 -13.93 -34.36
N TYR A 243 -0.18 -12.88 -34.41
CA TYR A 243 -1.46 -12.73 -33.70
C TYR A 243 -2.59 -12.72 -34.71
N LYS A 244 -3.72 -13.30 -34.33
CA LYS A 244 -4.93 -13.28 -35.15
C LYS A 244 -6.05 -12.61 -34.35
N MET A 245 -6.44 -11.40 -34.76
CA MET A 245 -7.48 -10.63 -34.14
C MET A 245 -8.84 -11.09 -34.63
N THR A 246 -9.75 -11.40 -33.72
CA THR A 246 -11.13 -11.83 -34.01
C THR A 246 -12.05 -11.43 -32.86
N ASN A 247 -13.33 -11.78 -32.95
CA ASN A 247 -14.27 -11.59 -31.87
C ASN A 247 -14.47 -12.87 -31.05
N MET A 248 -14.79 -12.71 -29.79
CA MET A 248 -15.22 -13.80 -28.90
C MET A 248 -16.47 -13.42 -28.14
N THR A 249 -17.22 -14.43 -27.73
CA THR A 249 -18.28 -14.33 -26.73
C THR A 249 -17.86 -15.14 -25.53
N VAL A 250 -17.86 -14.52 -24.36
CA VAL A 250 -17.46 -15.15 -23.11
C VAL A 250 -18.56 -15.00 -22.07
N GLN A 251 -18.79 -16.04 -21.28
CA GLN A 251 -19.67 -15.94 -20.14
C GLN A 251 -18.89 -15.45 -18.93
N THR A 252 -19.39 -14.40 -18.30
CA THR A 252 -18.81 -13.78 -17.12
C THR A 252 -19.85 -13.69 -16.03
N ARG A 253 -19.39 -13.72 -14.77
CA ARG A 253 -20.22 -13.36 -13.63
C ARG A 253 -19.61 -12.15 -12.95
N TYR A 254 -20.37 -11.08 -12.88
CA TYR A 254 -19.98 -9.90 -12.13
C TYR A 254 -20.24 -10.09 -10.63
N LEU A 255 -19.44 -9.40 -9.83
CA LEU A 255 -19.63 -9.37 -8.38
C LEU A 255 -21.03 -8.82 -8.05
N GLY A 256 -21.78 -9.56 -7.23
CA GLY A 256 -23.13 -9.20 -6.86
C GLY A 256 -24.21 -9.82 -7.76
N GLU A 257 -23.88 -10.39 -8.90
CA GLU A 257 -24.85 -11.06 -9.77
C GLU A 257 -24.94 -12.55 -9.49
N LEU A 258 -26.19 -13.04 -9.51
CA LEU A 258 -26.49 -14.47 -9.32
C LEU A 258 -26.46 -15.23 -10.64
N GLN A 259 -26.64 -14.53 -11.76
CA GLN A 259 -26.67 -15.11 -13.09
C GLN A 259 -25.39 -14.76 -13.86
N ASP A 260 -25.04 -15.64 -14.78
CA ASP A 260 -23.94 -15.40 -15.69
C ASP A 260 -24.40 -14.53 -16.85
N GLU A 261 -23.64 -13.53 -17.23
CA GLU A 261 -23.88 -12.70 -18.40
C GLU A 261 -23.00 -13.15 -19.57
N SER A 262 -23.58 -13.10 -20.76
CA SER A 262 -22.86 -13.33 -22.01
C SER A 262 -22.37 -12.00 -22.58
N VAL A 263 -21.06 -11.78 -22.53
CA VAL A 263 -20.42 -10.63 -23.19
C VAL A 263 -20.12 -10.99 -24.61
N GLU A 264 -20.91 -10.44 -25.53
CA GLU A 264 -20.83 -10.73 -26.94
C GLU A 264 -19.87 -9.77 -27.67
N ASN A 265 -19.29 -10.26 -28.77
CA ASN A 265 -18.43 -9.47 -29.66
C ASN A 265 -17.22 -8.80 -29.00
N MET A 266 -16.71 -9.40 -27.93
CA MET A 266 -15.47 -8.94 -27.31
C MET A 266 -14.29 -9.23 -28.23
N MET A 267 -13.43 -8.24 -28.45
CA MET A 267 -12.20 -8.45 -29.23
C MET A 267 -11.20 -9.31 -28.49
N VAL A 268 -10.56 -10.22 -29.22
CA VAL A 268 -9.53 -11.12 -28.70
C VAL A 268 -8.41 -11.30 -29.72
N ASN A 269 -7.19 -11.38 -29.21
CA ASN A 269 -6.03 -11.81 -29.98
C ASN A 269 -5.80 -13.31 -29.77
N LEU A 270 -5.87 -14.10 -30.82
CA LEU A 270 -5.54 -15.53 -30.78
C LEU A 270 -4.03 -15.72 -30.97
N VAL A 271 -3.46 -16.66 -30.25
CA VAL A 271 -2.06 -17.09 -30.37
C VAL A 271 -2.04 -18.63 -30.40
N ALA A 272 -1.27 -19.20 -31.33
CA ALA A 272 -1.05 -20.63 -31.37
C ALA A 272 -0.17 -21.08 -30.18
N LEU A 273 -0.44 -22.28 -29.64
CA LEU A 273 0.30 -22.81 -28.50
C LEU A 273 1.82 -22.90 -28.76
N SER A 274 2.21 -23.28 -29.97
CA SER A 274 3.62 -23.34 -30.38
C SER A 274 4.28 -21.95 -30.36
N ASP A 275 3.55 -20.91 -30.77
CA ASP A 275 4.03 -19.53 -30.76
C ASP A 275 4.12 -18.98 -29.33
N TYR A 276 3.16 -19.30 -28.49
CA TYR A 276 3.21 -19.00 -27.06
C TYR A 276 4.44 -19.67 -26.40
N GLN A 277 4.72 -20.93 -26.70
CA GLN A 277 5.89 -21.64 -26.18
C GLN A 277 7.22 -21.03 -26.65
N ARG A 278 7.26 -20.48 -27.89
CA ARG A 278 8.43 -19.73 -28.38
C ARG A 278 8.61 -18.43 -27.59
N LEU A 279 7.52 -17.69 -27.38
CA LEU A 279 7.54 -16.45 -26.59
C LEU A 279 7.92 -16.70 -25.14
N ARG A 280 7.41 -17.78 -24.54
CA ARG A 280 7.73 -18.17 -23.18
C ARG A 280 9.23 -18.35 -22.92
N LYS A 281 10.00 -18.79 -23.91
CA LYS A 281 11.46 -18.91 -23.80
C LYS A 281 12.17 -17.56 -23.60
N LEU A 282 11.55 -16.46 -24.08
CA LEU A 282 12.04 -15.09 -23.87
C LEU A 282 11.63 -14.51 -22.52
N VAL A 283 10.53 -15.03 -21.95
CA VAL A 283 9.90 -14.46 -20.75
C VAL A 283 10.03 -15.43 -19.58
N PRO A 284 11.07 -15.32 -18.77
CA PRO A 284 11.24 -16.15 -17.58
C PRO A 284 10.08 -15.92 -16.59
N GLY A 285 9.41 -16.98 -16.17
CA GLY A 285 8.28 -16.92 -15.25
C GLY A 285 6.91 -16.91 -15.92
N ALA A 286 6.82 -16.89 -17.25
CA ALA A 286 5.57 -17.11 -17.96
C ALA A 286 4.97 -18.50 -17.62
N PRO A 287 3.65 -18.61 -17.38
CA PRO A 287 3.01 -19.87 -16.97
C PRO A 287 3.19 -20.96 -18.04
N GLU A 288 3.30 -22.19 -17.57
CA GLU A 288 3.33 -23.34 -18.47
C GLU A 288 1.90 -23.72 -18.85
N ILE A 289 1.60 -23.62 -20.16
CA ILE A 289 0.31 -23.99 -20.69
C ILE A 289 0.41 -25.39 -21.32
N ARG A 290 -0.51 -26.27 -20.93
CA ARG A 290 -0.71 -27.59 -21.50
C ARG A 290 -2.16 -27.73 -21.92
N LEU A 291 -2.41 -27.75 -23.22
CA LEU A 291 -3.73 -28.00 -23.79
C LEU A 291 -3.79 -29.48 -24.22
N SER A 292 -4.70 -30.24 -23.63
CA SER A 292 -4.83 -31.67 -23.91
C SER A 292 -5.69 -31.96 -25.16
N THR A 293 -6.52 -30.98 -25.54
CA THR A 293 -7.43 -31.09 -26.70
C THR A 293 -7.47 -29.79 -27.48
N ASP A 294 -7.86 -29.85 -28.74
CA ASP A 294 -8.08 -28.72 -29.65
C ASP A 294 -9.23 -27.77 -29.23
N LYS A 295 -10.08 -28.25 -28.29
CA LYS A 295 -11.20 -27.48 -27.73
C LYS A 295 -10.88 -26.80 -26.40
N GLN A 296 -9.63 -26.80 -25.97
CA GLN A 296 -9.19 -26.12 -24.75
C GLN A 296 -8.50 -24.80 -25.08
N ALA A 297 -8.66 -23.82 -24.19
CA ALA A 297 -8.02 -22.52 -24.30
C ALA A 297 -7.59 -21.97 -22.94
N VAL A 298 -6.59 -21.09 -22.95
CA VAL A 298 -6.18 -20.28 -21.80
C VAL A 298 -6.33 -18.81 -22.17
N LEU A 299 -7.01 -18.06 -21.32
CA LEU A 299 -7.24 -16.63 -21.49
C LEU A 299 -6.22 -15.83 -20.69
N PHE A 300 -5.56 -14.90 -21.33
CA PHE A 300 -4.78 -13.84 -20.69
C PHE A 300 -5.54 -12.53 -20.79
N ASP A 301 -5.82 -11.93 -19.63
CA ASP A 301 -6.48 -10.63 -19.55
C ASP A 301 -5.55 -9.64 -18.86
N SER A 302 -5.14 -8.60 -19.58
CA SER A 302 -4.22 -7.58 -19.05
C SER A 302 -4.82 -6.75 -17.91
N GLN A 303 -6.14 -6.71 -17.80
CA GLN A 303 -6.86 -5.99 -16.77
C GLN A 303 -7.28 -6.89 -15.60
N TYR A 304 -7.01 -8.18 -15.68
CA TYR A 304 -7.49 -9.17 -14.71
C TYR A 304 -7.02 -8.89 -13.27
N ASP A 305 -5.86 -8.25 -13.09
CA ASP A 305 -5.40 -7.79 -11.77
C ASP A 305 -6.41 -6.90 -11.06
N VAL A 306 -7.11 -6.05 -11.81
CA VAL A 306 -8.12 -5.12 -11.28
C VAL A 306 -9.50 -5.75 -11.32
N THR A 307 -9.80 -6.51 -12.39
CA THR A 307 -11.15 -7.02 -12.68
C THR A 307 -11.46 -8.34 -11.99
N ARG A 308 -10.48 -9.17 -11.65
CA ARG A 308 -10.73 -10.50 -11.04
C ARG A 308 -11.47 -10.46 -9.71
N SER A 309 -11.46 -9.32 -9.03
CA SER A 309 -12.27 -9.11 -7.82
C SER A 309 -13.74 -8.84 -8.13
N PHE A 310 -14.03 -8.45 -9.38
CA PHE A 310 -15.36 -8.03 -9.83
C PHE A 310 -15.93 -8.91 -10.94
N ILE A 311 -15.10 -9.66 -11.66
CA ILE A 311 -15.48 -10.48 -12.80
C ILE A 311 -14.87 -11.87 -12.66
N THR A 312 -15.71 -12.90 -12.86
CA THR A 312 -15.27 -14.29 -12.95
C THR A 312 -15.60 -14.83 -14.32
N TYR A 313 -14.59 -15.25 -15.07
CA TYR A 313 -14.77 -15.94 -16.35
C TYR A 313 -15.30 -17.35 -16.14
N ARG A 314 -16.26 -17.76 -17.00
CA ARG A 314 -16.79 -19.12 -17.01
C ARG A 314 -16.02 -20.01 -17.97
N ASP A 315 -16.30 -21.31 -17.88
CA ASP A 315 -15.54 -22.34 -18.59
C ASP A 315 -15.74 -22.33 -20.12
N GLU A 316 -16.72 -21.59 -20.64
CA GLU A 316 -17.05 -21.59 -22.06
C GLU A 316 -16.72 -20.26 -22.73
N VAL A 317 -15.96 -20.34 -23.82
CA VAL A 317 -15.63 -19.21 -24.69
C VAL A 317 -15.95 -19.59 -26.13
N LYS A 318 -16.74 -18.75 -26.81
CA LYS A 318 -17.04 -18.92 -28.22
C LYS A 318 -16.24 -17.91 -29.03
N VAL A 319 -15.44 -18.39 -29.98
CA VAL A 319 -14.62 -17.56 -30.86
C VAL A 319 -15.23 -17.56 -32.27
N GLY A 320 -15.51 -16.36 -32.80
CA GLY A 320 -16.25 -16.23 -34.03
C GLY A 320 -17.62 -16.85 -33.93
N SER A 321 -18.17 -17.33 -35.06
CA SER A 321 -19.52 -17.92 -35.12
C SER A 321 -19.58 -19.41 -34.80
N GLN A 322 -18.43 -20.15 -34.87
CA GLN A 322 -18.48 -21.61 -34.98
C GLN A 322 -17.57 -22.35 -33.98
N HIS A 323 -16.62 -21.69 -33.30
CA HIS A 323 -15.61 -22.38 -32.49
C HIS A 323 -15.90 -22.18 -31.02
N ASN A 324 -16.23 -23.27 -30.31
CA ASN A 324 -16.41 -23.27 -28.86
C ASN A 324 -15.18 -23.89 -28.17
N PHE A 325 -14.64 -23.19 -27.18
CA PHE A 325 -13.52 -23.63 -26.38
C PHE A 325 -13.93 -23.73 -24.92
N LYS A 326 -13.35 -24.73 -24.24
CA LYS A 326 -13.37 -24.80 -22.78
C LYS A 326 -12.20 -24.00 -22.22
N LEU A 327 -12.50 -22.97 -21.46
CA LEU A 327 -11.50 -22.19 -20.75
C LEU A 327 -10.97 -23.01 -19.57
N ILE A 328 -9.68 -23.37 -19.60
CA ILE A 328 -9.05 -24.12 -18.51
C ILE A 328 -8.59 -23.17 -17.42
N GLN A 329 -8.10 -21.99 -17.81
CA GLN A 329 -7.42 -21.05 -16.93
C GLN A 329 -7.57 -19.64 -17.48
N ALA A 330 -7.77 -18.68 -16.57
CA ALA A 330 -7.65 -17.25 -16.84
C ALA A 330 -6.42 -16.72 -16.08
N GLU A 331 -5.52 -16.09 -16.80
CA GLU A 331 -4.24 -15.58 -16.29
C GLU A 331 -4.17 -14.06 -16.35
N GLN A 332 -3.35 -13.50 -15.49
CA GLN A 332 -3.12 -12.06 -15.40
C GLN A 332 -2.00 -11.58 -16.33
N ASP A 333 -1.09 -12.48 -16.73
CA ASP A 333 0.06 -12.13 -17.53
C ASP A 333 -0.37 -11.82 -18.96
N TYR A 334 0.13 -10.72 -19.50
CA TYR A 334 -0.21 -10.26 -20.83
C TYR A 334 0.95 -10.45 -21.81
N PHE A 335 0.68 -11.19 -22.87
CA PHE A 335 1.67 -11.51 -23.92
C PHE A 335 1.26 -10.96 -25.29
N GLY A 336 0.27 -10.11 -25.37
CA GLY A 336 -0.17 -9.51 -26.62
C GLY A 336 0.61 -8.25 -26.98
N ASP A 337 -0.02 -7.43 -27.80
CA ASP A 337 0.49 -6.12 -28.17
C ASP A 337 0.32 -5.13 -27.03
N SER A 338 1.41 -4.80 -26.36
CA SER A 338 1.40 -3.82 -25.25
C SER A 338 0.92 -2.44 -25.70
N ALA A 339 1.01 -2.12 -26.97
CA ALA A 339 0.53 -0.88 -27.53
C ALA A 339 -1.00 -0.83 -27.62
N LEU A 340 -1.65 -1.96 -27.87
CA LEU A 340 -3.10 -2.10 -27.99
C LEU A 340 -3.79 -2.61 -26.72
N ARG A 341 -3.08 -2.80 -25.62
CA ARG A 341 -3.61 -3.46 -24.42
C ARG A 341 -4.88 -2.86 -23.83
N TYR A 342 -5.09 -1.57 -23.96
CA TYR A 342 -6.28 -0.90 -23.45
C TYR A 342 -7.52 -1.15 -24.32
N SER A 343 -7.30 -1.43 -25.60
CA SER A 343 -8.36 -1.70 -26.56
C SER A 343 -8.58 -3.19 -26.80
N LEU A 344 -7.49 -3.98 -26.65
CA LEU A 344 -7.45 -5.42 -26.85
C LEU A 344 -6.80 -6.10 -25.64
N PRO A 345 -7.46 -6.08 -24.48
CA PRO A 345 -6.86 -6.59 -23.25
C PRO A 345 -6.69 -8.12 -23.25
N ASN A 346 -7.40 -8.84 -24.14
CA ASN A 346 -7.54 -10.27 -24.09
C ASN A 346 -6.65 -10.96 -25.14
N VAL A 347 -5.91 -11.97 -24.69
CA VAL A 347 -5.18 -12.89 -25.55
C VAL A 347 -5.63 -14.32 -25.22
N LEU A 348 -6.05 -15.06 -26.21
CA LEU A 348 -6.49 -16.46 -26.07
C LEU A 348 -5.45 -17.39 -26.72
N VAL A 349 -4.86 -18.25 -25.91
CA VAL A 349 -3.93 -19.29 -26.38
C VAL A 349 -4.72 -20.56 -26.66
N ILE A 350 -4.61 -21.05 -27.91
CA ILE A 350 -5.31 -22.23 -28.42
C ILE A 350 -4.34 -23.18 -29.12
N GLN A 351 -4.76 -24.40 -29.40
CA GLN A 351 -3.97 -25.36 -30.19
C GLN A 351 -3.72 -24.85 -31.62
N ASP A 352 -2.61 -25.27 -32.22
CA ASP A 352 -2.17 -24.80 -33.53
C ASP A 352 -3.18 -25.11 -34.64
N GLU A 353 -3.81 -26.30 -34.58
CA GLU A 353 -4.82 -26.74 -35.56
C GLU A 353 -6.06 -25.81 -35.48
N ALA A 354 -6.52 -25.51 -34.28
CA ALA A 354 -7.66 -24.62 -34.07
C ALA A 354 -7.33 -23.19 -34.53
N TYR A 355 -6.10 -22.71 -34.24
CA TYR A 355 -5.64 -21.40 -34.68
C TYR A 355 -5.69 -21.25 -36.20
N GLN A 356 -5.33 -22.28 -36.97
CA GLN A 356 -5.35 -22.23 -38.43
C GLN A 356 -6.76 -22.20 -39.00
N GLN A 357 -7.71 -22.86 -38.36
CA GLN A 357 -9.10 -22.95 -38.83
C GLN A 357 -9.92 -21.67 -38.62
N ILE A 358 -9.55 -20.87 -37.60
CA ILE A 358 -10.27 -19.67 -37.26
C ILE A 358 -9.87 -18.53 -38.20
N LYS A 359 -10.87 -17.84 -38.76
CA LYS A 359 -10.67 -16.62 -39.56
C LYS A 359 -10.45 -15.41 -38.66
N GLY A 360 -9.59 -14.49 -39.08
CA GLY A 360 -9.32 -13.26 -38.37
C GLY A 360 -8.25 -12.43 -39.07
N PHE A 361 -8.07 -11.20 -38.61
CA PHE A 361 -7.02 -10.33 -39.09
C PHE A 361 -5.67 -10.72 -38.48
N THR A 362 -4.71 -11.10 -39.30
CA THR A 362 -3.40 -11.55 -38.84
C THR A 362 -2.37 -10.42 -38.91
N TYR A 363 -1.64 -10.20 -37.83
CA TYR A 363 -0.53 -9.29 -37.73
C TYR A 363 0.59 -9.88 -36.88
N THR A 364 1.78 -9.33 -37.00
CA THR A 364 2.97 -9.89 -36.29
C THR A 364 3.55 -8.85 -35.35
N ILE A 365 3.93 -9.29 -34.15
CA ILE A 365 4.68 -8.49 -33.19
C ILE A 365 6.06 -9.10 -33.02
N ALA A 366 7.08 -8.27 -33.15
CA ALA A 366 8.46 -8.64 -32.85
C ALA A 366 8.79 -8.28 -31.39
N TYR A 367 9.25 -9.28 -30.65
CA TYR A 367 9.70 -9.19 -29.26
C TYR A 367 11.22 -9.26 -29.23
N LEU A 368 11.87 -8.22 -28.73
CA LEU A 368 13.32 -8.12 -28.66
C LEU A 368 13.78 -8.01 -27.21
N GLN A 369 14.79 -8.81 -26.87
CA GLN A 369 15.42 -8.78 -25.55
C GLN A 369 16.84 -8.23 -25.68
N THR A 370 17.23 -7.35 -24.77
CA THR A 370 18.57 -6.77 -24.68
C THR A 370 19.09 -6.87 -23.24
N GLU A 371 20.40 -7.02 -23.06
CA GLU A 371 21.02 -7.06 -21.72
C GLU A 371 21.32 -5.67 -21.16
N LYS A 372 21.65 -4.73 -22.01
CA LYS A 372 22.06 -3.38 -21.60
C LYS A 372 20.84 -2.53 -21.19
N VAL A 373 21.02 -1.78 -20.13
CA VAL A 373 20.09 -0.73 -19.73
C VAL A 373 20.13 0.39 -20.77
N GLN A 374 18.96 0.83 -21.19
CA GLN A 374 18.80 1.92 -22.13
C GLN A 374 19.44 3.22 -21.62
N THR A 375 20.24 3.88 -22.46
CA THR A 375 20.81 5.21 -22.22
C THR A 375 19.82 6.31 -22.60
N ASP A 376 20.01 7.55 -22.09
CA ASP A 376 19.17 8.68 -22.46
C ASP A 376 19.30 9.03 -23.95
N ALA A 377 20.51 8.88 -24.51
CA ALA A 377 20.76 9.08 -25.93
C ALA A 377 19.99 8.09 -26.81
N LEU A 378 19.95 6.80 -26.42
CA LEU A 378 19.14 5.82 -27.14
C LEU A 378 17.66 6.11 -27.03
N THR A 379 17.18 6.58 -25.86
CA THR A 379 15.77 6.97 -25.70
C THR A 379 15.42 8.07 -26.68
N GLN A 380 16.23 9.12 -26.74
CA GLN A 380 16.00 10.25 -27.64
C GLN A 380 16.02 9.81 -29.11
N LEU A 381 16.98 8.99 -29.50
CA LEU A 381 17.06 8.44 -30.85
C LEU A 381 15.83 7.60 -31.23
N LEU A 382 15.34 6.77 -30.31
CA LEU A 382 14.15 5.96 -30.55
C LEU A 382 12.88 6.83 -30.63
N ASP A 383 12.79 7.89 -29.84
CA ASP A 383 11.66 8.83 -29.86
C ASP A 383 11.64 9.66 -31.16
N GLU A 384 12.82 9.97 -31.73
CA GLU A 384 12.94 10.71 -32.98
C GLU A 384 12.66 9.83 -34.21
N GLU A 385 13.22 8.62 -34.25
CA GLU A 385 13.16 7.74 -35.44
C GLU A 385 11.95 6.80 -35.44
N LEU A 386 11.44 6.43 -34.25
CA LEU A 386 10.24 5.63 -34.05
C LEU A 386 9.28 6.39 -33.12
N PRO A 387 8.75 7.52 -33.56
CA PRO A 387 7.92 8.34 -32.70
C PRO A 387 6.70 7.58 -32.22
N ILE A 388 6.30 7.85 -30.98
CA ILE A 388 5.02 7.40 -30.45
C ILE A 388 3.94 8.15 -31.22
N GLU A 389 3.38 7.50 -32.21
CA GLU A 389 2.16 7.99 -32.82
C GLU A 389 1.02 7.77 -31.85
N TRP A 390 0.54 8.84 -31.24
CA TRP A 390 -0.76 8.86 -30.61
C TRP A 390 -1.80 8.68 -31.72
N ALA A 391 -2.08 7.44 -32.06
CA ALA A 391 -3.17 7.17 -32.98
C ALA A 391 -4.44 7.72 -32.34
N HIS A 392 -5.20 8.48 -33.12
CA HIS A 392 -6.54 8.86 -32.75
C HIS A 392 -7.32 7.62 -32.30
N PRO A 393 -8.26 7.75 -31.35
CA PRO A 393 -9.10 6.66 -30.96
C PRO A 393 -9.63 5.96 -32.22
N LEU A 394 -9.35 4.67 -32.31
CA LEU A 394 -9.74 3.86 -33.46
C LEU A 394 -10.95 3.03 -33.05
N THR A 395 -12.05 3.23 -33.74
CA THR A 395 -13.11 2.23 -33.75
C THR A 395 -12.81 1.20 -34.84
N TYR A 396 -13.18 -0.04 -34.62
CA TYR A 396 -12.93 -1.12 -35.56
C TYR A 396 -14.23 -1.85 -35.88
N GLU A 397 -14.33 -2.30 -37.12
CA GLU A 397 -15.38 -3.19 -37.58
C GLU A 397 -14.77 -4.38 -38.29
N PHE A 398 -15.29 -5.58 -38.01
CA PHE A 398 -14.92 -6.76 -38.76
C PHE A 398 -15.75 -6.81 -40.06
N SER A 399 -15.11 -7.22 -41.16
CA SER A 399 -15.88 -7.60 -42.35
C SER A 399 -16.70 -8.86 -42.06
N ASP A 400 -17.76 -9.08 -42.85
CA ASP A 400 -18.67 -10.24 -42.70
C ASP A 400 -17.95 -11.60 -42.69
N ASP A 401 -16.81 -11.72 -43.38
CA ASP A 401 -16.00 -12.92 -43.40
C ASP A 401 -14.91 -12.93 -42.29
N GLN A 402 -14.84 -11.89 -41.45
CA GLN A 402 -13.86 -11.68 -40.38
C GLN A 402 -12.38 -11.71 -40.82
N LYS A 403 -12.11 -11.59 -42.12
CA LYS A 403 -10.74 -11.57 -42.65
C LYS A 403 -10.06 -10.21 -42.58
N ASN A 404 -10.86 -9.15 -42.60
CA ASN A 404 -10.38 -7.80 -42.58
C ASN A 404 -10.95 -7.02 -41.40
N VAL A 405 -10.13 -6.17 -40.79
CA VAL A 405 -10.57 -5.19 -39.80
C VAL A 405 -10.45 -3.82 -40.40
N ARG A 406 -11.51 -3.05 -40.36
CA ARG A 406 -11.49 -1.63 -40.72
C ARG A 406 -11.34 -0.80 -39.47
N PHE A 407 -10.33 0.05 -39.48
CA PHE A 407 -10.10 1.02 -38.41
C PHE A 407 -10.62 2.39 -38.87
N TYR A 408 -11.47 3.00 -38.07
CA TYR A 408 -12.02 4.33 -38.34
C TYR A 408 -11.48 5.31 -37.30
N PRO A 409 -11.00 6.51 -37.69
CA PRO A 409 -10.71 7.57 -36.74
C PRO A 409 -12.03 8.04 -36.07
N GLU A 410 -11.99 8.36 -34.80
CA GLU A 410 -13.17 8.76 -33.99
C GLU A 410 -13.89 10.00 -34.55
N THR A 411 -13.20 10.84 -35.31
CA THR A 411 -13.76 12.01 -36.01
C THR A 411 -14.81 11.66 -37.07
N ALA A 412 -14.92 10.40 -37.45
CA ALA A 412 -15.89 9.94 -38.45
C ALA A 412 -17.23 9.44 -37.86
N ARG A 413 -17.35 9.44 -36.53
CA ARG A 413 -18.58 9.00 -35.86
C ARG A 413 -19.43 10.18 -35.38
N ASP A 414 -20.69 10.23 -35.83
CA ASP A 414 -21.67 11.13 -35.25
C ASP A 414 -21.81 10.88 -33.74
N SER A 415 -21.78 11.97 -32.98
CA SER A 415 -21.79 12.05 -31.53
C SER A 415 -23.06 11.55 -30.81
N SER A 416 -23.81 10.63 -31.42
CA SER A 416 -25.15 10.20 -30.95
C SER A 416 -25.22 8.82 -30.29
N SER A 417 -24.13 8.08 -30.10
CA SER A 417 -24.14 6.80 -29.39
C SER A 417 -23.33 6.84 -28.10
N ASP A 418 -24.05 6.82 -26.99
CA ASP A 418 -23.62 6.82 -25.59
C ASP A 418 -23.05 5.45 -25.13
N SER A 419 -22.32 4.76 -26.00
CA SER A 419 -21.64 3.52 -25.65
C SER A 419 -20.18 3.77 -25.38
N GLY A 420 -19.73 3.46 -24.14
CA GLY A 420 -18.39 3.64 -23.61
C GLY A 420 -17.27 3.34 -24.60
N GLN A 421 -16.74 4.40 -25.19
CA GLN A 421 -15.71 4.30 -26.20
C GLN A 421 -14.34 4.12 -25.55
N THR A 422 -13.74 2.97 -25.77
CA THR A 422 -12.35 2.72 -25.43
C THR A 422 -11.47 3.39 -26.47
N THR A 423 -10.77 4.44 -26.09
CA THR A 423 -9.77 5.09 -26.93
C THR A 423 -8.57 4.16 -27.11
N ALA A 424 -8.39 3.63 -28.31
CA ALA A 424 -7.22 2.83 -28.66
C ALA A 424 -6.04 3.73 -29.03
N TYR A 425 -4.97 3.63 -28.26
CA TYR A 425 -3.70 4.25 -28.61
C TYR A 425 -2.79 3.20 -29.24
N ARG A 426 -2.38 3.41 -30.48
CA ARG A 426 -1.35 2.59 -31.13
C ARG A 426 0.01 3.20 -30.87
N LEU A 427 0.83 2.48 -30.09
CA LEU A 427 2.25 2.79 -29.95
C LEU A 427 3.01 2.09 -31.07
N THR A 428 3.86 2.78 -31.79
CA THR A 428 4.75 2.15 -32.78
C THR A 428 5.78 1.28 -32.11
N LEU A 429 6.19 1.64 -30.89
CA LEU A 429 7.20 0.93 -30.11
C LEU A 429 6.76 0.86 -28.65
N ALA A 430 6.66 -0.34 -28.09
CA ALA A 430 6.53 -0.55 -26.65
C ALA A 430 7.93 -0.76 -26.06
N ASN A 431 8.33 0.13 -25.15
CA ASN A 431 9.66 0.18 -24.56
C ASN A 431 9.59 0.00 -23.04
N ARG A 432 10.03 -1.17 -22.56
CA ARG A 432 10.05 -1.50 -21.13
C ARG A 432 10.89 -0.52 -20.31
N PHE A 433 12.05 -0.09 -20.84
CA PHE A 433 12.98 0.76 -20.09
C PHE A 433 12.40 2.15 -19.84
N THR A 434 11.74 2.74 -20.85
CA THR A 434 11.07 4.05 -20.71
C THR A 434 9.94 3.98 -19.69
N THR A 435 9.10 2.94 -19.78
CA THR A 435 7.99 2.73 -18.84
C THR A 435 8.52 2.50 -17.42
N MET A 436 9.52 1.62 -17.25
CA MET A 436 10.16 1.37 -15.95
C MET A 436 10.82 2.62 -15.36
N ARG A 437 11.40 3.48 -16.19
CA ARG A 437 11.95 4.76 -15.75
C ARG A 437 10.84 5.66 -15.21
N GLY A 438 9.72 5.75 -15.90
CA GLY A 438 8.52 6.49 -15.45
C GLY A 438 8.00 5.97 -14.11
N VAL A 439 7.80 4.66 -14.00
CA VAL A 439 7.39 3.99 -12.75
C VAL A 439 8.38 4.25 -11.63
N ARG A 440 9.68 4.11 -11.88
CA ARG A 440 10.72 4.38 -10.89
C ARG A 440 10.72 5.83 -10.41
N ARG A 441 10.52 6.77 -11.34
CA ARG A 441 10.45 8.21 -11.00
C ARG A 441 9.25 8.51 -10.11
N GLN A 442 8.07 8.02 -10.44
CA GLN A 442 6.86 8.19 -9.63
C GLN A 442 7.02 7.48 -8.27
N ALA A 443 7.50 6.24 -8.28
CA ALA A 443 7.77 5.47 -7.07
C ALA A 443 8.75 6.19 -6.14
N GLY A 444 9.81 6.79 -6.69
CA GLY A 444 10.80 7.55 -5.92
C GLY A 444 10.19 8.75 -5.19
N ILE A 445 9.32 9.50 -5.85
CA ILE A 445 8.61 10.64 -5.24
C ILE A 445 7.70 10.18 -4.10
N ILE A 446 6.82 9.21 -4.37
CA ILE A 446 5.83 8.73 -3.40
C ILE A 446 6.54 8.11 -2.19
N LEU A 447 7.57 7.29 -2.45
CA LEU A 447 8.36 6.67 -1.40
C LEU A 447 9.07 7.70 -0.53
N PHE A 448 9.71 8.69 -1.15
CA PHE A 448 10.41 9.74 -0.42
C PHE A 448 9.46 10.51 0.50
N VAL A 449 8.30 10.94 -0.02
CA VAL A 449 7.31 11.70 0.77
C VAL A 449 6.79 10.84 1.93
N SER A 450 6.41 9.59 1.67
CA SER A 450 5.85 8.68 2.68
C SER A 450 6.88 8.34 3.76
N LEU A 451 8.12 8.05 3.37
CA LEU A 451 9.21 7.76 4.28
C LEU A 451 9.56 8.98 5.13
N PHE A 452 9.66 10.16 4.50
CA PHE A 452 9.98 11.40 5.19
C PHE A 452 8.92 11.75 6.23
N VAL A 453 7.63 11.74 5.85
CA VAL A 453 6.52 12.00 6.77
C VAL A 453 6.48 10.94 7.87
N GLY A 454 6.60 9.66 7.52
CA GLY A 454 6.57 8.57 8.48
C GLY A 454 7.70 8.64 9.52
N VAL A 455 8.94 8.93 9.09
CA VAL A 455 10.08 9.09 10.00
C VAL A 455 9.89 10.29 10.92
N ILE A 456 9.43 11.43 10.40
CA ILE A 456 9.14 12.62 11.23
C ILE A 456 8.10 12.28 12.29
N VAL A 457 7.02 11.59 11.92
CA VAL A 457 5.96 11.18 12.85
C VAL A 457 6.52 10.23 13.92
N LEU A 458 7.31 9.22 13.54
CA LEU A 458 7.93 8.29 14.49
C LEU A 458 8.86 9.01 15.48
N ILE A 459 9.67 9.95 15.02
CA ILE A 459 10.54 10.77 15.88
C ILE A 459 9.70 11.64 16.82
N THR A 460 8.67 12.31 16.30
CA THR A 460 7.81 13.21 17.07
C THR A 460 7.03 12.47 18.14
N THR A 461 6.43 11.31 17.81
CA THR A 461 5.67 10.49 18.75
C THR A 461 6.59 9.89 19.83
N SER A 462 7.77 9.39 19.44
CA SER A 462 8.78 8.88 20.38
C SER A 462 9.27 9.99 21.32
N SER A 463 9.62 11.16 20.79
CA SER A 463 10.04 12.33 21.57
C SER A 463 8.95 12.79 22.54
N SER A 464 7.69 12.81 22.10
CA SER A 464 6.55 13.16 22.95
C SER A 464 6.41 12.20 24.15
N LEU A 465 6.62 10.90 23.93
CA LEU A 465 6.61 9.91 25.00
C LEU A 465 7.79 10.11 25.98
N ILE A 466 9.00 10.36 25.47
CA ILE A 466 10.21 10.62 26.28
C ILE A 466 9.96 11.83 27.19
N VAL A 467 9.55 12.97 26.62
CA VAL A 467 9.33 14.22 27.36
C VAL A 467 8.26 14.06 28.44
N ARG A 468 7.16 13.38 28.12
CA ARG A 468 6.08 13.11 29.07
C ARG A 468 6.55 12.26 30.23
N GLN A 469 7.30 11.21 29.94
CA GLN A 469 7.79 10.31 30.98
C GLN A 469 8.87 10.95 31.83
N PHE A 470 9.75 11.75 31.21
CA PHE A 470 10.71 12.58 31.91
C PHE A 470 10.04 13.55 32.90
N SER A 471 9.04 14.33 32.42
CA SER A 471 8.28 15.24 33.25
C SER A 471 7.52 14.53 34.39
N ASN A 472 6.98 13.33 34.13
CA ASN A 472 6.30 12.55 35.17
C ASN A 472 7.29 12.06 36.23
N THR A 473 8.47 11.58 35.84
CA THR A 473 9.49 11.13 36.77
C THR A 473 10.03 12.25 37.65
N GLU A 474 10.20 13.47 37.09
CA GLU A 474 10.62 14.63 37.87
C GLU A 474 9.59 14.97 38.95
N ARG A 475 8.29 14.94 38.64
CA ARG A 475 7.20 15.14 39.63
C ARG A 475 7.16 14.07 40.71
N GLU A 476 7.53 12.85 40.38
CA GLU A 476 7.54 11.69 41.30
C GLU A 476 8.88 11.52 42.03
N LYS A 477 9.86 12.35 41.79
CA LYS A 477 11.23 12.28 42.39
C LYS A 477 11.19 12.15 43.92
N TYR A 478 10.34 12.95 44.57
CA TYR A 478 10.15 12.87 46.01
C TYR A 478 9.65 11.49 46.45
N ASN A 479 8.72 10.88 45.74
CA ASN A 479 8.21 9.55 46.07
C ASN A 479 9.26 8.47 45.94
N TYR A 480 10.15 8.55 44.95
CA TYR A 480 11.29 7.61 44.80
C TYR A 480 12.29 7.75 45.95
N ARG A 481 12.58 8.97 46.37
CA ARG A 481 13.44 9.23 47.55
C ARG A 481 12.79 8.69 48.84
N LEU A 482 11.48 8.81 48.98
CA LEU A 482 10.75 8.25 50.12
C LEU A 482 10.86 6.71 50.16
N LEU A 483 10.77 6.04 49.01
CA LEU A 483 10.95 4.59 48.95
C LEU A 483 12.32 4.16 49.47
N THR A 484 13.39 4.89 49.14
CA THR A 484 14.73 4.60 49.63
C THR A 484 14.79 4.78 51.17
N LYS A 485 14.13 5.80 51.74
CA LYS A 485 14.02 6.01 53.17
C LYS A 485 13.20 4.91 53.85
N LEU A 486 12.29 4.25 53.13
CA LEU A 486 11.49 3.11 53.64
C LEU A 486 12.23 1.76 53.52
N GLY A 487 13.52 1.77 53.12
CA GLY A 487 14.37 0.58 53.09
C GLY A 487 14.46 -0.11 51.73
N TYR A 488 13.89 0.45 50.66
CA TYR A 488 14.11 -0.08 49.32
C TYR A 488 15.54 0.16 48.84
N THR A 489 16.18 -0.88 48.32
CA THR A 489 17.52 -0.78 47.74
C THR A 489 17.51 -0.02 46.41
N ARG A 490 18.66 0.58 46.04
CA ARG A 490 18.79 1.23 44.72
C ARG A 490 18.42 0.33 43.55
N ASN A 491 18.74 -0.97 43.64
CA ASN A 491 18.44 -1.94 42.59
C ASN A 491 16.93 -2.20 42.50
N GLU A 492 16.18 -2.17 43.58
CA GLU A 492 14.73 -2.30 43.56
C GLU A 492 14.04 -1.07 42.94
N VAL A 493 14.56 0.14 43.26
CA VAL A 493 14.06 1.38 42.65
C VAL A 493 14.38 1.41 41.14
N ARG A 494 15.59 0.97 40.72
CA ARG A 494 15.90 0.81 39.30
C ARG A 494 14.94 -0.17 38.59
N LYS A 495 14.70 -1.33 39.16
CA LYS A 495 13.73 -2.32 38.65
C LYS A 495 12.32 -1.74 38.55
N LEU A 496 11.90 -0.91 39.50
CA LEU A 496 10.63 -0.22 39.50
C LEU A 496 10.52 0.70 38.26
N VAL A 497 11.53 1.51 37.99
CA VAL A 497 11.57 2.42 36.83
C VAL A 497 11.52 1.63 35.50
N TYR A 498 12.28 0.54 35.37
CA TYR A 498 12.23 -0.32 34.19
C TYR A 498 10.81 -0.87 33.96
N TRP A 499 10.15 -1.44 34.98
CA TRP A 499 8.82 -2.00 34.86
C TRP A 499 7.76 -0.94 34.56
N GLN A 500 7.84 0.25 35.14
CA GLN A 500 6.92 1.35 34.81
C GLN A 500 7.03 1.76 33.35
N ASN A 501 8.26 1.94 32.86
CA ASN A 501 8.48 2.37 31.48
C ASN A 501 8.07 1.28 30.46
N ILE A 502 8.28 -0.02 30.75
CA ILE A 502 7.80 -1.12 29.89
C ILE A 502 6.28 -1.00 29.69
N TRP A 503 5.51 -0.86 30.78
CA TRP A 503 4.05 -0.79 30.69
C TRP A 503 3.52 0.50 30.08
N ILE A 504 4.34 1.52 29.95
CA ILE A 504 4.02 2.77 29.26
C ILE A 504 4.32 2.67 27.76
N PHE A 505 5.48 2.14 27.38
CA PHE A 505 5.91 2.08 25.98
C PHE A 505 5.37 0.87 25.23
N MET A 506 5.44 -0.34 25.82
CA MET A 506 5.16 -1.58 25.12
C MET A 506 3.71 -1.72 24.63
N PRO A 507 2.65 -1.43 25.43
CA PRO A 507 1.28 -1.63 24.96
C PRO A 507 0.92 -0.76 23.76
N GLY A 508 1.36 0.53 23.76
CA GLY A 508 1.12 1.46 22.66
C GLY A 508 1.87 1.06 21.39
N THR A 509 3.13 0.69 21.53
CA THR A 509 3.96 0.24 20.40
C THR A 509 3.41 -1.05 19.79
N LEU A 510 3.09 -2.05 20.62
CA LEU A 510 2.54 -3.32 20.15
C LEU A 510 1.22 -3.11 19.41
N LEU A 511 0.33 -2.31 19.98
CA LEU A 511 -0.97 -2.03 19.38
C LEU A 511 -0.83 -1.23 18.06
N ALA A 512 0.11 -0.27 18.00
CA ALA A 512 0.40 0.47 16.77
C ALA A 512 0.93 -0.44 15.65
N ILE A 513 1.83 -1.36 15.98
CA ILE A 513 2.35 -2.35 15.02
C ILE A 513 1.23 -3.27 14.54
N LEU A 514 0.40 -3.78 15.45
CA LEU A 514 -0.74 -4.62 15.08
C LEU A 514 -1.70 -3.88 14.16
N HIS A 515 -2.08 -2.65 14.49
CA HIS A 515 -2.93 -1.83 13.61
C HIS A 515 -2.30 -1.64 12.24
N ALA A 516 -1.00 -1.37 12.18
CA ALA A 516 -0.31 -1.19 10.89
C ALA A 516 -0.30 -2.48 10.06
N VAL A 517 -0.02 -3.62 10.67
CA VAL A 517 -0.04 -4.93 9.99
C VAL A 517 -1.42 -5.22 9.40
N PHE A 518 -2.49 -5.04 10.18
CA PHE A 518 -3.85 -5.27 9.69
C PHE A 518 -4.30 -4.21 8.67
N ALA A 519 -3.90 -2.95 8.80
CA ALA A 519 -4.18 -1.92 7.81
C ALA A 519 -3.47 -2.21 6.46
N ILE A 520 -2.22 -2.67 6.51
CA ILE A 520 -1.49 -3.12 5.32
C ILE A 520 -2.21 -4.32 4.70
N ASN A 521 -2.64 -5.30 5.50
CA ASN A 521 -3.39 -6.45 5.00
C ASN A 521 -4.72 -6.03 4.34
N THR A 522 -5.48 -5.13 4.96
CA THR A 522 -6.70 -4.55 4.36
C THR A 522 -6.37 -3.94 2.98
N PHE A 523 -5.31 -3.15 2.91
CA PHE A 523 -4.88 -2.52 1.66
C PHE A 523 -4.46 -3.55 0.60
N THR A 524 -3.75 -4.62 0.99
CA THR A 524 -3.36 -5.69 0.04
C THR A 524 -4.55 -6.43 -0.54
N GLN A 525 -5.62 -6.62 0.24
CA GLN A 525 -6.85 -7.23 -0.26
C GLN A 525 -7.62 -6.30 -1.20
N ILE A 526 -7.58 -4.97 -0.98
CA ILE A 526 -8.21 -4.00 -1.88
C ILE A 526 -7.54 -4.02 -3.27
N ILE A 527 -6.21 -4.05 -3.31
CA ILE A 527 -5.44 -4.01 -4.57
C ILE A 527 -5.08 -5.41 -5.11
N ASP A 528 -5.56 -6.46 -4.44
CA ASP A 528 -5.38 -7.88 -4.80
C ASP A 528 -3.92 -8.26 -5.15
N SER A 529 -2.98 -7.79 -4.36
CA SER A 529 -1.57 -8.07 -4.61
C SER A 529 -0.97 -9.00 -3.56
N PRO A 530 -0.29 -10.08 -3.96
CA PRO A 530 0.28 -11.02 -3.01
C PRO A 530 1.53 -10.47 -2.31
N GLY A 531 1.56 -10.66 -0.99
CA GLY A 531 2.78 -10.74 -0.20
C GLY A 531 3.67 -9.49 -0.09
N TYR A 532 3.35 -8.58 0.85
CA TYR A 532 4.20 -7.41 1.16
C TYR A 532 5.10 -7.64 2.38
N TRP A 533 6.05 -8.58 2.30
CA TRP A 533 7.02 -8.77 3.39
C TRP A 533 7.83 -7.48 3.67
N VAL A 534 8.07 -6.66 2.63
CA VAL A 534 8.78 -5.38 2.75
C VAL A 534 8.01 -4.40 3.64
N ALA A 535 6.69 -4.39 3.58
CA ALA A 535 5.87 -3.54 4.44
C ALA A 535 6.02 -3.92 5.93
N HIS A 536 6.15 -5.20 6.24
CA HIS A 536 6.40 -5.68 7.60
C HIS A 536 7.79 -5.32 8.13
N LEU A 537 8.78 -5.11 7.24
CA LEU A 537 10.10 -4.63 7.63
C LEU A 537 10.02 -3.25 8.31
N PHE A 538 9.18 -2.35 7.81
CA PHE A 538 8.98 -1.03 8.43
C PHE A 538 8.32 -1.10 9.80
N ALA A 539 7.44 -2.06 10.02
CA ALA A 539 6.91 -2.34 11.36
C ALA A 539 8.02 -2.78 12.33
N ALA A 540 8.96 -3.60 11.87
CA ALA A 540 10.14 -3.98 12.65
C ALA A 540 11.06 -2.78 12.92
N VAL A 541 11.31 -1.92 11.93
CA VAL A 541 12.08 -0.68 12.11
C VAL A 541 11.43 0.22 13.17
N ALA A 542 10.11 0.41 13.12
CA ALA A 542 9.39 1.17 14.11
C ALA A 542 9.55 0.57 15.52
N ALA A 543 9.46 -0.76 15.66
CA ALA A 543 9.70 -1.45 16.93
C ALA A 543 11.12 -1.14 17.49
N VAL A 544 12.15 -1.14 16.64
CA VAL A 544 13.52 -0.78 17.03
C VAL A 544 13.61 0.68 17.47
N VAL A 545 13.01 1.62 16.75
CA VAL A 545 12.97 3.05 17.13
C VAL A 545 12.35 3.23 18.51
N TYR A 546 11.20 2.57 18.76
CA TYR A 546 10.54 2.66 20.08
C TYR A 546 11.33 1.96 21.18
N LEU A 547 12.05 0.89 20.88
CA LEU A 547 12.97 0.26 21.83
C LEU A 547 14.11 1.22 22.23
N PHE A 548 14.69 1.93 21.27
CA PHE A 548 15.68 2.96 21.55
C PHE A 548 15.09 4.11 22.40
N ALA A 549 13.90 4.58 22.05
CA ALA A 549 13.19 5.60 22.83
C ALA A 549 12.96 5.15 24.27
N TYR A 550 12.54 3.90 24.48
CA TYR A 550 12.39 3.29 25.79
C TYR A 550 13.73 3.28 26.57
N LEU A 551 14.83 2.81 25.97
CA LEU A 551 16.15 2.76 26.63
C LEU A 551 16.66 4.16 27.02
N ILE A 552 16.50 5.14 26.12
CA ILE A 552 16.84 6.55 26.40
C ILE A 552 16.01 7.06 27.57
N THR A 553 14.71 6.82 27.57
CA THR A 553 13.80 7.26 28.62
C THR A 553 14.20 6.68 29.98
N VAL A 554 14.42 5.37 30.03
CA VAL A 554 14.84 4.71 31.29
C VAL A 554 16.14 5.32 31.80
N LYS A 555 17.14 5.54 30.94
CA LYS A 555 18.42 6.15 31.33
C LYS A 555 18.23 7.58 31.87
N LEU A 556 17.39 8.38 31.24
CA LEU A 556 17.10 9.75 31.70
C LEU A 556 16.34 9.74 33.05
N CYS A 557 15.33 8.88 33.19
CA CYS A 557 14.57 8.73 34.44
C CYS A 557 15.47 8.31 35.61
N LEU A 558 16.39 7.37 35.38
CA LEU A 558 17.34 6.94 36.42
C LEU A 558 18.28 8.08 36.83
N ARG A 559 18.75 8.91 35.90
CA ARG A 559 19.57 10.09 36.25
C ARG A 559 18.83 11.05 37.19
N ILE A 560 17.55 11.35 36.91
CA ILE A 560 16.72 12.24 37.73
C ILE A 560 16.61 11.73 39.18
N ILE A 561 16.48 10.40 39.34
CA ILE A 561 16.26 9.78 40.64
C ILE A 561 17.57 9.69 41.45
N GLU A 562 18.71 9.54 40.76
CA GLU A 562 20.02 9.44 41.38
C GLU A 562 20.65 10.81 41.77
N THR A 563 20.22 11.91 41.10
CA THR A 563 20.51 13.30 41.50
C THR A 563 19.53 13.80 42.57
#